data_7dde70b300799f79329ac1a6ec85878d
#
_entry.id   7dde70b300799f79329ac1a6ec85878d
#
_cell.length_a   1.000
_cell.length_b   1.000
_cell.length_c   1.000
_cell.angle_alpha   90.00
_cell.angle_beta   90.00
_cell.angle_gamma   90.00
#
_symmetry.space_group_name_H-M   'P 1'
#
loop_
_entity.id
_entity.type
_entity.pdbx_description
1 polymer ?
#
loop_
_entity_poly.entity_id
_entity_poly.type
_entity_poly.pdbx_seq_one_letter_code
_entity_poly.pdbx_strand_id
1 'polypeptide(L)'
;MTDLSLRLRVFLFFCLIGLGGVAIILIAVQLGFRQLDDPEAFSAFATVAIGSTFGLLALATFVWRLFDENVSKPIERLAAQFRLCASDVSPVQIDPRTAKYLGDLAPAAFAVNRKLGQVTQASTETVAQRTARLEQHRSQLLTILSDVPVAVIVATQDHQIVLYDGQAADLMEREAPARLNGSLFDYLEESAIRDVLSKMHGAGTPRQEIAVNGRSGAVYSGHIRLFDGQTGYTLMLHPLEPDAARPLVYDFDLFDQPRPTDPDDTALRDLTFVVFDGETTGLNPAKDDVVQLGAVRIVNGRMVPGEVFDTLVNPGRPIPATSTKVHGITDDMVATAPDFTDVCQRFHHFARDAVIVAHNAPFDMAFLHREAGKGGVTFDNPILDTVHLSAVIFGGSANHTLDALCDRLSIVLPGNLRHTALGDATATAEALVALLPVLEARGIGTFGQVRAEMQKHSRILKLQD
;
A
#
# COMPACT_ATOMS: atom_id res chain seq x y z
N MET A 1 45.13 2.55 -20.09
CA MET A 1 45.03 1.08 -20.24
C MET A 1 44.07 0.41 -19.24
N THR A 2 43.63 1.09 -18.19
CA THR A 2 42.70 0.56 -17.16
C THR A 2 41.25 0.38 -17.65
N ASP A 3 40.82 1.10 -18.68
CA ASP A 3 39.45 1.10 -19.17
C ASP A 3 39.12 0.05 -20.24
N LEU A 4 40.11 -0.74 -20.64
CA LEU A 4 39.93 -1.82 -21.61
C LEU A 4 39.54 -3.12 -20.91
N SER A 5 38.64 -3.91 -21.53
CA SER A 5 38.30 -5.24 -21.01
C SER A 5 39.52 -6.15 -20.83
N LEU A 6 39.45 -7.08 -19.87
CA LEU A 6 40.57 -8.02 -19.61
C LEU A 6 40.96 -8.74 -20.88
N ARG A 7 40.00 -9.20 -21.67
CA ARG A 7 40.23 -9.95 -22.91
C ARG A 7 40.98 -9.11 -23.93
N LEU A 8 40.62 -7.84 -24.11
CA LEU A 8 41.30 -6.97 -25.07
C LEU A 8 42.73 -6.66 -24.63
N ARG A 9 42.98 -6.45 -23.34
CA ARG A 9 44.34 -6.26 -22.80
C ARG A 9 45.22 -7.48 -23.04
N VAL A 10 44.70 -8.66 -22.75
CA VAL A 10 45.41 -9.91 -22.97
C VAL A 10 45.70 -10.15 -24.46
N PHE A 11 44.71 -9.89 -25.34
CA PHE A 11 44.89 -9.95 -26.79
C PHE A 11 46.01 -9.03 -27.28
N LEU A 12 46.01 -7.77 -26.85
CA LEU A 12 47.03 -6.80 -27.22
C LEU A 12 48.41 -7.22 -26.72
N PHE A 13 48.51 -7.88 -25.56
CA PHE A 13 49.77 -8.39 -25.04
C PHE A 13 50.31 -9.52 -25.92
N PHE A 14 49.48 -10.45 -26.39
CA PHE A 14 49.90 -11.50 -27.32
C PHE A 14 50.23 -10.95 -28.71
N CYS A 15 49.55 -9.91 -29.19
CA CYS A 15 49.91 -9.19 -30.40
C CYS A 15 51.31 -8.55 -30.29
N LEU A 16 51.61 -7.92 -29.15
CA LEU A 16 52.92 -7.32 -28.89
C LEU A 16 54.06 -8.37 -28.91
N ILE A 17 53.82 -9.52 -28.24
CA ILE A 17 54.79 -10.64 -28.23
C ILE A 17 54.95 -11.17 -29.65
N GLY A 18 53.91 -11.39 -30.40
CA GLY A 18 53.95 -11.87 -31.78
C GLY A 18 54.69 -10.92 -32.70
N LEU A 19 54.36 -9.63 -32.70
CA LEU A 19 55.03 -8.61 -33.52
C LEU A 19 56.50 -8.41 -33.12
N GLY A 20 56.78 -8.39 -31.81
CA GLY A 20 58.14 -8.30 -31.30
C GLY A 20 58.98 -9.50 -31.70
N GLY A 21 58.44 -10.69 -31.59
CA GLY A 21 59.10 -11.93 -32.03
C GLY A 21 59.39 -11.94 -33.54
N VAL A 22 58.40 -11.52 -34.35
CA VAL A 22 58.63 -11.40 -35.82
C VAL A 22 59.73 -10.38 -36.13
N ALA A 23 59.78 -9.23 -35.46
CA ALA A 23 60.84 -8.23 -35.65
C ALA A 23 62.20 -8.82 -35.30
N ILE A 24 62.32 -9.55 -34.21
CA ILE A 24 63.58 -10.21 -33.80
C ILE A 24 64.03 -11.25 -34.85
N ILE A 25 63.11 -12.08 -35.37
CA ILE A 25 63.40 -13.07 -36.41
C ILE A 25 63.92 -12.39 -37.68
N LEU A 26 63.22 -11.35 -38.14
CA LEU A 26 63.59 -10.62 -39.35
C LEU A 26 64.97 -9.96 -39.22
N ILE A 27 65.23 -9.34 -38.06
CA ILE A 27 66.57 -8.75 -37.77
C ILE A 27 67.64 -9.80 -37.76
N ALA A 28 67.44 -10.95 -37.07
CA ALA A 28 68.37 -12.02 -37.00
C ALA A 28 68.68 -12.63 -38.38
N VAL A 29 67.68 -12.89 -39.19
CA VAL A 29 67.76 -13.37 -40.56
C VAL A 29 68.53 -12.37 -41.45
N GLN A 30 68.22 -11.07 -41.33
CA GLN A 30 68.89 -10.01 -42.10
C GLN A 30 70.38 -9.89 -41.71
N LEU A 31 70.70 -10.01 -40.41
CA LEU A 31 72.07 -9.97 -39.95
C LEU A 31 72.89 -11.25 -40.45
N GLY A 32 72.25 -12.41 -40.36
CA GLY A 32 72.87 -13.66 -40.86
C GLY A 32 73.09 -13.59 -42.37
N PHE A 33 72.17 -13.07 -43.16
CA PHE A 33 72.32 -12.91 -44.60
C PHE A 33 73.49 -11.93 -44.96
N ARG A 34 73.58 -10.80 -44.23
CA ARG A 34 74.67 -9.85 -44.43
C ARG A 34 76.07 -10.40 -44.13
N GLN A 35 76.15 -11.37 -43.22
CA GLN A 35 77.44 -11.99 -42.87
C GLN A 35 77.93 -13.02 -43.92
N LEU A 36 77.05 -13.64 -44.72
CA LEU A 36 77.41 -14.66 -45.70
C LEU A 36 77.86 -14.07 -47.03
N ASP A 37 77.47 -12.83 -47.39
CA ASP A 37 77.81 -12.08 -48.62
C ASP A 37 77.58 -12.91 -49.92
N ASP A 38 76.63 -13.84 -49.91
CA ASP A 38 76.29 -14.75 -51.01
C ASP A 38 74.83 -14.50 -51.50
N PRO A 39 74.63 -13.98 -52.72
CA PRO A 39 73.32 -13.72 -53.26
C PRO A 39 72.45 -14.94 -53.48
N GLU A 40 73.05 -16.15 -53.69
CA GLU A 40 72.26 -17.37 -53.89
C GLU A 40 71.64 -17.89 -52.61
N ALA A 41 72.15 -17.50 -51.44
CA ALA A 41 71.62 -17.87 -50.14
C ALA A 41 70.29 -17.09 -49.81
N PHE A 42 69.93 -16.06 -50.57
CA PHE A 42 68.71 -15.23 -50.30
C PHE A 42 67.44 -16.08 -50.24
N SER A 43 67.24 -17.04 -51.13
CA SER A 43 66.06 -17.86 -51.19
C SER A 43 65.87 -18.72 -49.93
N ALA A 44 67.00 -19.25 -49.40
CA ALA A 44 67.05 -20.10 -48.21
C ALA A 44 66.68 -19.23 -46.97
N PHE A 45 67.28 -18.05 -46.81
CA PHE A 45 67.02 -17.13 -45.71
C PHE A 45 65.57 -16.58 -45.75
N ALA A 46 65.05 -16.30 -46.94
CA ALA A 46 63.65 -15.88 -47.13
C ALA A 46 62.69 -16.99 -46.71
N THR A 47 62.95 -18.23 -47.09
CA THR A 47 62.11 -19.37 -46.67
C THR A 47 62.10 -19.57 -45.16
N VAL A 48 63.28 -19.49 -44.51
CA VAL A 48 63.38 -19.53 -43.04
C VAL A 48 62.69 -18.40 -42.39
N ALA A 49 62.83 -17.15 -42.89
CA ALA A 49 62.10 -15.99 -42.34
C ALA A 49 60.59 -16.15 -42.41
N ILE A 50 60.06 -16.55 -43.57
CA ILE A 50 58.64 -16.75 -43.80
C ILE A 50 58.13 -17.89 -42.89
N GLY A 51 58.77 -19.04 -42.89
CA GLY A 51 58.36 -20.19 -42.09
C GLY A 51 58.37 -19.89 -40.58
N SER A 52 59.46 -19.26 -40.09
CA SER A 52 59.57 -18.89 -38.68
C SER A 52 58.52 -17.83 -38.26
N THR A 53 58.24 -16.86 -39.13
CA THR A 53 57.24 -15.85 -38.89
C THR A 53 55.85 -16.44 -38.80
N PHE A 54 55.44 -17.25 -39.78
CA PHE A 54 54.15 -17.95 -39.77
C PHE A 54 54.05 -18.90 -38.59
N GLY A 55 55.07 -19.66 -38.27
CA GLY A 55 55.11 -20.56 -37.11
C GLY A 55 54.94 -19.83 -35.79
N LEU A 56 55.62 -18.69 -35.61
CA LEU A 56 55.52 -17.89 -34.41
C LEU A 56 54.10 -17.26 -34.26
N LEU A 57 53.55 -16.71 -35.36
CA LEU A 57 52.21 -16.12 -35.33
C LEU A 57 51.12 -17.17 -35.06
N ALA A 58 51.25 -18.34 -35.67
CA ALA A 58 50.36 -19.49 -35.43
C ALA A 58 50.41 -19.93 -33.94
N LEU A 59 51.62 -20.07 -33.40
CA LEU A 59 51.83 -20.42 -32.00
C LEU A 59 51.24 -19.36 -31.04
N ALA A 60 51.52 -18.08 -31.29
CA ALA A 60 51.02 -16.98 -30.48
C ALA A 60 49.49 -16.94 -30.50
N THR A 61 48.84 -17.12 -31.66
CA THR A 61 47.39 -17.18 -31.82
C THR A 61 46.79 -18.39 -31.08
N PHE A 62 47.43 -19.57 -31.17
CA PHE A 62 46.98 -20.78 -30.50
C PHE A 62 47.03 -20.63 -28.96
N VAL A 63 48.15 -20.11 -28.45
CA VAL A 63 48.34 -19.90 -27.00
C VAL A 63 47.37 -18.83 -26.50
N TRP A 64 47.16 -17.73 -27.26
CA TRP A 64 46.17 -16.73 -26.93
C TRP A 64 44.77 -17.33 -26.83
N ARG A 65 44.37 -18.17 -27.82
CA ARG A 65 43.05 -18.81 -27.82
C ARG A 65 42.83 -19.71 -26.61
N LEU A 66 43.86 -20.52 -26.25
CA LEU A 66 43.82 -21.34 -25.05
C LEU A 66 43.66 -20.51 -23.78
N PHE A 67 44.37 -19.39 -23.71
CA PHE A 67 44.28 -18.49 -22.56
C PHE A 67 42.92 -17.77 -22.50
N ASP A 68 42.41 -17.34 -23.63
CA ASP A 68 41.06 -16.68 -23.66
C ASP A 68 39.94 -17.64 -23.22
N GLU A 69 39.98 -18.90 -23.69
CA GLU A 69 38.97 -19.90 -23.36
C GLU A 69 39.05 -20.40 -21.90
N ASN A 70 40.23 -20.57 -21.38
CA ASN A 70 40.44 -21.21 -20.08
C ASN A 70 40.61 -20.23 -18.92
N VAL A 71 40.95 -18.97 -19.17
CA VAL A 71 41.24 -17.98 -18.13
C VAL A 71 40.36 -16.74 -18.28
N SER A 72 40.45 -16.03 -19.43
CA SER A 72 39.79 -14.72 -19.55
C SER A 72 38.28 -14.81 -19.50
N LYS A 73 37.65 -15.69 -20.27
CA LYS A 73 36.20 -15.91 -20.27
C LYS A 73 35.65 -16.37 -18.92
N PRO A 74 36.25 -17.36 -18.23
CA PRO A 74 35.78 -17.75 -16.89
C PRO A 74 35.85 -16.62 -15.85
N ILE A 75 36.91 -15.80 -15.86
CA ILE A 75 37.03 -14.65 -14.95
C ILE A 75 35.92 -13.63 -15.20
N GLU A 76 35.63 -13.28 -16.46
CA GLU A 76 34.55 -12.33 -16.80
C GLU A 76 33.17 -12.88 -16.38
N ARG A 77 32.94 -14.20 -16.57
CA ARG A 77 31.69 -14.85 -16.14
C ARG A 77 31.52 -14.83 -14.62
N LEU A 78 32.57 -15.16 -13.86
CA LEU A 78 32.56 -15.08 -12.40
C LEU A 78 32.30 -13.64 -11.93
N ALA A 79 32.96 -12.66 -12.52
CA ALA A 79 32.75 -11.25 -12.18
C ALA A 79 31.30 -10.77 -12.47
N ALA A 80 30.69 -11.25 -13.56
CA ALA A 80 29.29 -10.98 -13.86
C ALA A 80 28.34 -11.63 -12.85
N GLN A 81 28.60 -12.90 -12.46
CA GLN A 81 27.81 -13.59 -11.45
C GLN A 81 27.91 -12.92 -10.08
N PHE A 82 29.08 -12.46 -9.65
CA PHE A 82 29.23 -11.70 -8.41
C PHE A 82 28.48 -10.36 -8.43
N ARG A 83 28.44 -9.63 -9.57
CA ARG A 83 27.64 -8.41 -9.68
C ARG A 83 26.15 -8.69 -9.56
N LEU A 84 25.67 -9.79 -10.13
CA LEU A 84 24.27 -10.21 -10.00
C LEU A 84 23.94 -10.61 -8.55
N CYS A 85 24.83 -11.30 -7.85
CA CYS A 85 24.67 -11.63 -6.43
C CYS A 85 24.66 -10.38 -5.53
N ALA A 86 25.34 -9.31 -5.92
CA ALA A 86 25.38 -8.05 -5.17
C ALA A 86 24.14 -7.15 -5.37
N SER A 87 23.31 -7.44 -6.37
CA SER A 87 22.13 -6.64 -6.73
C SER A 87 20.79 -7.18 -6.23
N ASP A 88 20.76 -8.00 -5.19
CA ASP A 88 19.56 -8.57 -4.51
C ASP A 88 18.58 -9.39 -5.40
N VAL A 89 18.96 -9.72 -6.62
CA VAL A 89 18.12 -10.50 -7.52
C VAL A 89 18.54 -11.96 -7.48
N SER A 90 17.90 -12.77 -6.66
CA SER A 90 17.94 -14.25 -6.57
C SER A 90 19.32 -14.91 -6.40
N PRO A 91 19.45 -15.96 -5.59
CA PRO A 91 20.70 -16.69 -5.41
C PRO A 91 21.10 -17.34 -6.74
N VAL A 92 22.06 -16.75 -7.45
CA VAL A 92 22.63 -17.33 -8.67
C VAL A 92 23.54 -18.49 -8.26
N GLN A 93 23.21 -19.71 -8.69
CA GLN A 93 24.09 -20.85 -8.51
C GLN A 93 25.30 -20.69 -9.43
N ILE A 94 26.50 -20.53 -8.82
CA ILE A 94 27.78 -20.52 -9.54
C ILE A 94 28.08 -21.96 -9.93
N ASP A 95 28.15 -22.26 -11.25
CA ASP A 95 28.55 -23.59 -11.74
C ASP A 95 30.06 -23.81 -11.52
N PRO A 96 30.48 -24.79 -10.69
CA PRO A 96 31.87 -25.07 -10.42
C PRO A 96 32.69 -25.44 -11.68
N ARG A 97 32.01 -25.91 -12.74
CA ARG A 97 32.66 -26.31 -14.01
C ARG A 97 33.15 -25.11 -14.82
N THR A 98 32.55 -23.92 -14.59
CA THR A 98 32.90 -22.70 -15.34
C THR A 98 34.32 -22.19 -15.06
N ALA A 99 34.95 -22.61 -13.96
CA ALA A 99 36.23 -22.08 -13.50
C ALA A 99 37.28 -23.17 -13.26
N LYS A 100 37.17 -24.31 -13.97
CA LYS A 100 38.06 -25.51 -13.81
C LYS A 100 39.57 -25.21 -13.88
N TYR A 101 39.95 -24.17 -14.63
CA TYR A 101 41.36 -23.80 -14.82
C TYR A 101 41.84 -22.61 -13.98
N LEU A 102 41.00 -22.12 -13.08
CA LEU A 102 41.33 -20.97 -12.20
C LEU A 102 41.84 -21.40 -10.81
N GLY A 103 42.22 -22.69 -10.65
CA GLY A 103 42.72 -23.21 -9.38
C GLY A 103 41.74 -23.01 -8.22
N ASP A 104 42.22 -22.56 -7.08
CA ASP A 104 41.43 -22.37 -5.85
C ASP A 104 40.45 -21.18 -5.88
N LEU A 105 40.48 -20.36 -6.94
CA LEU A 105 39.59 -19.21 -7.03
C LEU A 105 38.12 -19.62 -7.15
N ALA A 106 37.84 -20.71 -7.86
CA ALA A 106 36.46 -21.20 -8.02
C ALA A 106 35.88 -21.77 -6.71
N PRO A 107 36.57 -22.66 -5.98
CA PRO A 107 36.14 -23.12 -4.66
C PRO A 107 35.95 -21.97 -3.66
N ALA A 108 36.85 -20.99 -3.63
CA ALA A 108 36.77 -19.85 -2.75
C ALA A 108 35.56 -18.97 -3.08
N ALA A 109 35.31 -18.67 -4.36
CA ALA A 109 34.16 -17.92 -4.82
C ALA A 109 32.83 -18.63 -4.45
N PHE A 110 32.78 -19.94 -4.62
CA PHE A 110 31.63 -20.77 -4.24
C PHE A 110 31.39 -20.75 -2.72
N ALA A 111 32.44 -20.86 -1.91
CA ALA A 111 32.33 -20.81 -0.45
C ALA A 111 31.78 -19.46 0.04
N VAL A 112 32.24 -18.34 -0.53
CA VAL A 112 31.79 -17.00 -0.21
C VAL A 112 30.31 -16.82 -0.60
N ASN A 113 29.92 -17.24 -1.82
CA ASN A 113 28.55 -17.14 -2.28
C ASN A 113 27.59 -17.97 -1.40
N ARG A 114 27.99 -19.19 -1.02
CA ARG A 114 27.22 -20.04 -0.11
C ARG A 114 27.06 -19.39 1.27
N LYS A 115 28.13 -18.79 1.81
CA LYS A 115 28.09 -18.12 3.12
C LYS A 115 27.21 -16.86 3.09
N LEU A 116 27.28 -16.06 2.02
CA LEU A 116 26.39 -14.92 1.83
C LEU A 116 24.92 -15.35 1.75
N GLY A 117 24.61 -16.38 0.95
CA GLY A 117 23.25 -16.92 0.86
C GLY A 117 22.73 -17.43 2.20
N GLN A 118 23.55 -18.12 2.99
CA GLN A 118 23.16 -18.59 4.34
C GLN A 118 22.92 -17.44 5.31
N VAL A 119 23.74 -16.39 5.28
CA VAL A 119 23.56 -15.20 6.16
C VAL A 119 22.30 -14.43 5.79
N THR A 120 22.05 -14.23 4.50
CA THR A 120 20.83 -13.54 4.02
C THR A 120 19.58 -14.33 4.38
N GLN A 121 19.59 -15.64 4.15
CA GLN A 121 18.44 -16.51 4.48
C GLN A 121 18.20 -16.58 5.99
N ALA A 122 19.24 -16.72 6.82
CA ALA A 122 19.12 -16.72 8.27
C ALA A 122 18.62 -15.36 8.81
N SER A 123 19.04 -14.24 8.22
CA SER A 123 18.55 -12.91 8.60
C SER A 123 17.07 -12.73 8.25
N THR A 124 16.66 -13.14 7.05
CA THR A 124 15.26 -13.06 6.60
C THR A 124 14.35 -13.94 7.45
N GLU A 125 14.80 -15.17 7.77
CA GLU A 125 14.06 -16.11 8.60
C GLU A 125 13.94 -15.61 10.05
N THR A 126 15.01 -15.01 10.60
CA THR A 126 14.98 -14.41 11.95
C THR A 126 14.05 -13.20 12.02
N VAL A 127 14.05 -12.34 11.01
CA VAL A 127 13.13 -11.18 10.94
C VAL A 127 11.69 -11.66 10.82
N ALA A 128 11.40 -12.62 9.92
CA ALA A 128 10.07 -13.19 9.76
C ALA A 128 9.56 -13.85 11.06
N GLN A 129 10.40 -14.62 11.76
CA GLN A 129 10.05 -15.23 13.05
C GLN A 129 9.80 -14.19 14.15
N ARG A 130 10.61 -13.13 14.22
CA ARG A 130 10.39 -12.04 15.19
C ARG A 130 9.09 -11.29 14.89
N THR A 131 8.82 -10.98 13.62
CA THR A 131 7.58 -10.32 13.22
C THR A 131 6.36 -11.18 13.54
N ALA A 132 6.39 -12.47 13.18
CA ALA A 132 5.31 -13.40 13.50
C ALA A 132 5.08 -13.53 15.02
N ARG A 133 6.14 -13.54 15.82
CA ARG A 133 6.03 -13.59 17.28
C ARG A 133 5.45 -12.31 17.87
N LEU A 134 5.84 -11.14 17.34
CA LEU A 134 5.27 -9.86 17.74
C LEU A 134 3.79 -9.78 17.39
N GLU A 135 3.41 -10.24 16.20
CA GLU A 135 2.00 -10.31 15.77
C GLU A 135 1.20 -11.27 16.64
N GLN A 136 1.75 -12.43 17.00
CA GLN A 136 1.11 -13.37 17.91
C GLN A 136 0.89 -12.77 19.31
N HIS A 137 1.92 -12.12 19.89
CA HIS A 137 1.78 -11.45 21.18
C HIS A 137 0.78 -10.30 21.12
N ARG A 138 0.79 -9.53 20.02
CA ARG A 138 -0.20 -8.49 19.78
C ARG A 138 -1.62 -9.06 19.76
N SER A 139 -1.84 -10.13 18.99
CA SER A 139 -3.14 -10.80 18.91
C SER A 139 -3.61 -11.33 20.26
N GLN A 140 -2.71 -11.91 21.07
CA GLN A 140 -3.04 -12.37 22.43
C GLN A 140 -3.44 -11.22 23.35
N LEU A 141 -2.72 -10.10 23.32
CA LEU A 141 -3.05 -8.91 24.12
C LEU A 141 -4.41 -8.32 23.70
N LEU A 142 -4.71 -8.29 22.39
CA LEU A 142 -5.98 -7.81 21.87
C LEU A 142 -7.14 -8.72 22.34
N THR A 143 -6.96 -10.04 22.32
CA THR A 143 -7.96 -10.98 22.83
C THR A 143 -8.22 -10.78 24.33
N ILE A 144 -7.16 -10.58 25.14
CA ILE A 144 -7.31 -10.32 26.57
C ILE A 144 -8.08 -9.01 26.81
N LEU A 145 -7.79 -7.95 26.04
CA LEU A 145 -8.49 -6.67 26.13
C LEU A 145 -9.98 -6.80 25.76
N SER A 146 -10.32 -7.63 24.78
CA SER A 146 -11.70 -7.84 24.37
C SER A 146 -12.54 -8.59 25.41
N ASP A 147 -11.91 -9.39 26.28
CA ASP A 147 -12.60 -10.18 27.32
C ASP A 147 -12.79 -9.38 28.64
N VAL A 148 -12.23 -8.17 28.74
CA VAL A 148 -12.40 -7.35 29.95
C VAL A 148 -13.75 -6.63 29.88
N PRO A 149 -14.63 -6.78 30.90
CA PRO A 149 -15.95 -6.15 30.90
C PRO A 149 -15.88 -4.65 31.28
N VAL A 150 -15.07 -3.89 30.54
CA VAL A 150 -14.87 -2.45 30.72
C VAL A 150 -14.77 -1.82 29.33
N ALA A 151 -15.52 -0.78 29.09
CA ALA A 151 -15.40 -0.01 27.84
C ALA A 151 -14.06 0.76 27.83
N VAL A 152 -13.19 0.44 26.89
CA VAL A 152 -11.87 1.05 26.76
C VAL A 152 -11.84 1.96 25.56
N ILE A 153 -11.56 3.24 25.78
CA ILE A 153 -11.34 4.24 24.72
C ILE A 153 -9.97 4.84 24.92
N VAL A 154 -9.18 4.88 23.85
CA VAL A 154 -7.89 5.60 23.82
C VAL A 154 -8.04 6.83 22.93
N ALA A 155 -7.62 7.98 23.42
CA ALA A 155 -7.69 9.24 22.70
C ALA A 155 -6.35 9.99 22.70
N THR A 156 -6.11 10.78 21.67
CA THR A 156 -4.99 11.73 21.59
C THR A 156 -5.18 12.90 22.55
N GLN A 157 -4.20 13.80 22.65
CA GLN A 157 -4.33 15.07 23.38
C GLN A 157 -5.43 15.96 22.80
N ASP A 158 -5.68 15.88 21.50
CA ASP A 158 -6.75 16.61 20.80
C ASP A 158 -8.10 15.89 20.85
N HIS A 159 -8.18 14.86 21.74
CA HIS A 159 -9.41 14.10 22.00
C HIS A 159 -9.93 13.29 20.80
N GLN A 160 -9.05 12.95 19.83
CA GLN A 160 -9.39 12.05 18.72
C GLN A 160 -9.28 10.61 19.18
N ILE A 161 -10.25 9.79 18.85
CA ILE A 161 -10.31 8.35 19.21
C ILE A 161 -9.32 7.57 18.34
N VAL A 162 -8.38 6.89 19.00
CA VAL A 162 -7.32 6.06 18.39
C VAL A 162 -7.61 4.58 18.53
N LEU A 163 -8.36 4.23 19.59
CA LEU A 163 -8.74 2.86 19.91
C LEU A 163 -10.05 2.87 20.68
N TYR A 164 -10.90 1.93 20.37
CA TYR A 164 -12.03 1.53 21.21
C TYR A 164 -12.29 0.02 21.10
N ASP A 165 -12.71 -0.58 22.20
CA ASP A 165 -13.14 -1.99 22.24
C ASP A 165 -14.63 -2.16 21.94
N GLY A 166 -15.11 -3.39 21.90
CA GLY A 166 -16.50 -3.68 21.63
C GLY A 166 -17.47 -3.07 22.64
N GLN A 167 -17.08 -3.02 23.92
CA GLN A 167 -17.89 -2.41 24.99
C GLN A 167 -18.00 -0.89 24.79
N ALA A 168 -16.90 -0.26 24.39
CA ALA A 168 -16.88 1.17 24.07
C ALA A 168 -17.69 1.47 22.81
N ALA A 169 -17.62 0.58 21.78
CA ALA A 169 -18.45 0.72 20.59
C ALA A 169 -19.96 0.73 20.95
N ASP A 170 -20.42 -0.20 21.78
CA ASP A 170 -21.82 -0.27 22.24
C ASP A 170 -22.21 0.96 23.08
N LEU A 171 -21.30 1.46 23.92
CA LEU A 171 -21.50 2.70 24.66
C LEU A 171 -21.66 3.89 23.70
N MET A 172 -20.76 4.01 22.73
CA MET A 172 -20.78 5.11 21.77
C MET A 172 -22.02 5.05 20.87
N GLU A 173 -22.46 3.87 20.42
CA GLU A 173 -23.64 3.73 19.55
C GLU A 173 -24.96 4.13 20.20
N ARG A 174 -25.03 4.15 21.52
CA ARG A 174 -26.19 4.70 22.25
C ARG A 174 -26.30 6.21 22.06
N GLU A 175 -25.17 6.87 21.81
CA GLU A 175 -25.08 8.31 21.57
C GLU A 175 -25.11 8.64 20.07
N ALA A 176 -24.27 7.95 19.29
CA ALA A 176 -24.14 8.06 17.84
C ALA A 176 -23.25 6.93 17.28
N PRO A 177 -23.26 6.66 15.96
CA PRO A 177 -22.41 5.63 15.35
C PRO A 177 -20.94 5.78 15.74
N ALA A 178 -20.31 4.69 16.19
CA ALA A 178 -18.90 4.68 16.62
C ALA A 178 -17.96 5.00 15.44
N ARG A 179 -16.91 5.82 15.70
CA ARG A 179 -15.98 6.28 14.67
C ARG A 179 -14.55 6.35 15.20
N LEU A 180 -13.64 5.63 14.56
CA LEU A 180 -12.20 5.82 14.72
C LEU A 180 -11.80 7.18 14.13
N ASN A 181 -10.81 7.85 14.72
CA ASN A 181 -10.41 9.21 14.36
C ASN A 181 -11.55 10.24 14.47
N GLY A 182 -12.62 9.92 15.22
CA GLY A 182 -13.68 10.84 15.58
C GLY A 182 -13.37 11.56 16.89
N SER A 183 -14.05 12.68 17.18
CA SER A 183 -13.91 13.35 18.45
C SER A 183 -14.59 12.55 19.57
N LEU A 184 -13.92 12.37 20.70
CA LEU A 184 -14.50 11.78 21.90
C LEU A 184 -15.73 12.58 22.38
N PHE A 185 -15.74 13.87 22.13
CA PHE A 185 -16.81 14.78 22.53
C PHE A 185 -18.08 14.67 21.67
N ASP A 186 -18.05 13.89 20.61
CA ASP A 186 -19.28 13.52 19.89
C ASP A 186 -20.17 12.60 20.73
N TYR A 187 -19.60 11.90 21.69
CA TYR A 187 -20.25 10.89 22.53
C TYR A 187 -20.38 11.31 23.99
N LEU A 188 -19.36 11.97 24.53
CA LEU A 188 -19.25 12.30 25.94
C LEU A 188 -19.17 13.83 26.17
N GLU A 189 -19.60 14.27 27.34
CA GLU A 189 -19.57 15.68 27.71
C GLU A 189 -18.12 16.19 27.90
N GLU A 190 -17.78 17.26 27.19
CA GLU A 190 -16.42 17.82 27.13
C GLU A 190 -15.93 18.36 28.45
N SER A 191 -16.79 19.05 29.22
CA SER A 191 -16.43 19.75 30.44
C SER A 191 -15.82 18.84 31.50
N ALA A 192 -16.44 17.68 31.75
CA ALA A 192 -15.99 16.72 32.75
C ALA A 192 -14.62 16.13 32.43
N ILE A 193 -14.35 15.84 31.16
CA ILE A 193 -13.09 15.26 30.70
C ILE A 193 -11.96 16.29 30.81
N ARG A 194 -12.18 17.51 30.30
CA ARG A 194 -11.18 18.59 30.37
C ARG A 194 -10.81 18.99 31.82
N ASP A 195 -11.80 19.05 32.72
CA ASP A 195 -11.60 19.34 34.10
C ASP A 195 -10.71 18.31 34.82
N VAL A 196 -10.96 17.01 34.54
CA VAL A 196 -10.17 15.93 35.11
C VAL A 196 -8.75 15.93 34.56
N LEU A 197 -8.59 16.06 33.21
CA LEU A 197 -7.27 16.14 32.60
C LEU A 197 -6.45 17.32 33.10
N SER A 198 -7.07 18.51 33.26
CA SER A 198 -6.39 19.69 33.82
C SER A 198 -5.88 19.45 35.25
N LYS A 199 -6.70 18.82 36.10
CA LYS A 199 -6.32 18.45 37.47
C LYS A 199 -5.17 17.44 37.47
N MET A 200 -5.21 16.43 36.60
CA MET A 200 -4.17 15.40 36.50
C MET A 200 -2.84 15.99 36.05
N HIS A 201 -2.81 16.90 35.06
CA HIS A 201 -1.59 17.60 34.66
C HIS A 201 -1.03 18.49 35.75
N GLY A 202 -1.90 19.20 36.50
CA GLY A 202 -1.48 20.06 37.59
C GLY A 202 -0.94 19.30 38.84
N ALA A 203 -1.51 18.11 39.10
CA ALA A 203 -1.14 17.28 40.26
C ALA A 203 -0.08 16.21 39.96
N GLY A 204 0.27 16.00 38.69
CA GLY A 204 1.18 14.93 38.26
C GLY A 204 0.67 13.52 38.53
N THR A 205 -0.67 13.32 38.63
CA THR A 205 -1.28 12.01 38.89
C THR A 205 -1.53 11.27 37.61
N PRO A 206 -1.03 10.03 37.41
CA PRO A 206 -1.20 9.31 36.14
C PRO A 206 -2.60 8.71 35.96
N ARG A 207 -3.42 8.63 37.04
CA ARG A 207 -4.78 8.02 36.99
C ARG A 207 -5.71 8.76 37.93
N GLN A 208 -6.96 8.99 37.48
CA GLN A 208 -8.01 9.61 38.30
C GLN A 208 -9.37 9.02 37.97
N GLU A 209 -10.26 8.92 38.97
CA GLU A 209 -11.66 8.58 38.75
C GLU A 209 -12.42 9.68 38.02
N ILE A 210 -13.36 9.30 37.17
CA ILE A 210 -14.21 10.21 36.42
C ILE A 210 -15.65 9.70 36.40
N ALA A 211 -16.60 10.62 36.47
CA ALA A 211 -17.98 10.42 36.08
C ALA A 211 -18.26 11.39 34.93
N VAL A 212 -18.74 10.88 33.80
CA VAL A 212 -18.98 11.65 32.58
C VAL A 212 -20.37 11.33 32.04
N ASN A 213 -21.06 12.37 31.55
CA ASN A 213 -22.35 12.21 30.90
C ASN A 213 -22.16 11.92 29.41
N GLY A 214 -22.97 11.01 28.88
CA GLY A 214 -23.20 10.90 27.44
C GLY A 214 -24.04 12.06 26.93
N ARG A 215 -24.07 12.27 25.64
CA ARG A 215 -24.89 13.32 25.00
C ARG A 215 -26.40 13.07 25.21
N SER A 216 -26.81 11.82 25.33
CA SER A 216 -28.21 11.42 25.66
C SER A 216 -28.58 11.63 27.13
N GLY A 217 -27.60 11.98 28.00
CA GLY A 217 -27.77 12.15 29.43
C GLY A 217 -27.49 10.88 30.26
N ALA A 218 -27.07 9.77 29.64
CA ALA A 218 -26.60 8.60 30.36
C ALA A 218 -25.32 8.92 31.15
N VAL A 219 -25.21 8.43 32.38
CA VAL A 219 -24.05 8.68 33.26
C VAL A 219 -23.14 7.46 33.26
N TYR A 220 -21.88 7.67 32.89
CA TYR A 220 -20.83 6.64 32.88
C TYR A 220 -19.81 6.95 33.96
N SER A 221 -19.42 5.95 34.73
CA SER A 221 -18.37 6.06 35.75
C SER A 221 -17.17 5.21 35.36
N GLY A 222 -15.98 5.66 35.78
CA GLY A 222 -14.77 4.91 35.49
C GLY A 222 -13.52 5.68 35.88
N HIS A 223 -12.46 5.54 35.10
CA HIS A 223 -11.23 6.27 35.35
C HIS A 223 -10.50 6.64 34.05
N ILE A 224 -9.75 7.73 34.15
CA ILE A 224 -8.89 8.21 33.10
C ILE A 224 -7.43 7.96 33.48
N ARG A 225 -6.58 7.63 32.52
CA ARG A 225 -5.15 7.42 32.70
C ARG A 225 -4.39 8.11 31.59
N LEU A 226 -3.39 8.93 31.97
CA LEU A 226 -2.46 9.56 31.03
C LEU A 226 -1.38 8.57 30.58
N PHE A 227 -0.93 8.67 29.34
CA PHE A 227 0.25 7.97 28.86
C PHE A 227 1.53 8.68 29.30
N ASP A 228 2.59 7.90 29.49
CA ASP A 228 3.93 8.43 29.70
C ASP A 228 4.36 9.21 28.43
N GLY A 229 4.83 10.44 28.58
CA GLY A 229 5.20 11.33 27.47
C GLY A 229 4.07 12.25 26.98
N GLN A 230 2.89 12.22 27.61
CA GLN A 230 1.75 13.10 27.30
C GLN A 230 1.22 13.03 25.86
N THR A 231 1.33 11.89 25.17
CA THR A 231 0.82 11.72 23.80
C THR A 231 -0.69 11.52 23.73
N GLY A 232 -1.35 11.23 24.86
CA GLY A 232 -2.79 10.99 24.94
C GLY A 232 -3.19 10.36 26.27
N TYR A 233 -4.38 9.78 26.30
CA TYR A 233 -4.95 9.17 27.52
C TYR A 233 -5.87 7.98 27.17
N THR A 234 -6.05 7.10 28.15
CA THR A 234 -7.06 6.04 28.14
C THR A 234 -8.21 6.42 29.05
N LEU A 235 -9.41 6.25 28.56
CA LEU A 235 -10.66 6.33 29.31
C LEU A 235 -11.22 4.90 29.45
N MET A 236 -11.43 4.45 30.68
CA MET A 236 -12.02 3.16 31.00
C MET A 236 -13.33 3.39 31.75
N LEU A 237 -14.45 3.00 31.12
CA LEU A 237 -15.79 3.22 31.65
C LEU A 237 -16.44 1.89 31.98
N HIS A 238 -17.23 1.84 33.07
CA HIS A 238 -18.03 0.67 33.39
C HIS A 238 -19.27 0.67 32.48
N PRO A 239 -19.47 -0.37 31.66
CA PRO A 239 -20.65 -0.48 30.82
C PRO A 239 -21.90 -0.70 31.68
N LEU A 240 -23.04 -0.19 31.19
CA LEU A 240 -24.32 -0.37 31.88
C LEU A 240 -24.84 -1.81 31.73
N GLU A 241 -24.47 -2.48 30.65
CA GLU A 241 -24.79 -3.89 30.34
C GLU A 241 -23.61 -4.49 29.56
N PRO A 242 -22.95 -5.54 30.06
CA PRO A 242 -21.83 -6.16 29.35
C PRO A 242 -22.36 -7.13 28.30
N ASP A 243 -22.42 -6.74 27.07
CA ASP A 243 -22.54 -7.64 25.93
C ASP A 243 -21.75 -7.12 24.75
N ALA A 244 -20.64 -7.74 24.40
CA ALA A 244 -19.93 -7.33 23.23
C ALA A 244 -19.07 -8.43 22.60
N ALA A 245 -19.55 -8.96 21.52
CA ALA A 245 -18.81 -9.77 20.56
C ALA A 245 -18.14 -8.91 19.46
N ARG A 246 -18.02 -7.60 19.66
CA ARG A 246 -17.45 -6.71 18.65
C ARG A 246 -15.92 -6.67 18.70
N PRO A 247 -15.24 -6.60 17.53
CA PRO A 247 -13.78 -6.55 17.50
C PRO A 247 -13.25 -5.22 18.07
N LEU A 248 -12.05 -5.25 18.63
CA LEU A 248 -11.29 -4.07 18.97
C LEU A 248 -10.90 -3.32 17.70
N VAL A 249 -11.18 -2.02 17.67
CA VAL A 249 -10.82 -1.12 16.56
C VAL A 249 -9.74 -0.16 17.01
N TYR A 250 -8.63 -0.08 16.25
CA TYR A 250 -7.52 0.80 16.62
C TYR A 250 -6.67 1.18 15.41
N ASP A 251 -6.05 2.35 15.51
CA ASP A 251 -4.95 2.80 14.66
C ASP A 251 -4.03 3.70 15.47
N PHE A 252 -2.87 3.18 15.88
CA PHE A 252 -1.90 3.93 16.69
C PHE A 252 -1.10 4.97 15.89
N ASP A 253 -1.10 4.89 14.56
CA ASP A 253 -0.44 5.89 13.72
C ASP A 253 -1.13 7.28 13.87
N LEU A 254 -2.39 7.30 14.34
CA LEU A 254 -3.13 8.53 14.64
C LEU A 254 -2.53 9.38 15.77
N PHE A 255 -1.66 8.82 16.64
CA PHE A 255 -0.96 9.62 17.65
C PHE A 255 0.07 10.58 17.04
N ASP A 256 0.68 10.18 15.94
CA ASP A 256 1.77 10.92 15.30
C ASP A 256 1.28 11.80 14.14
N GLN A 257 0.00 11.70 13.78
CA GLN A 257 -0.58 12.47 12.67
C GLN A 257 -1.15 13.81 13.16
N PRO A 258 -0.70 14.93 12.60
CA PRO A 258 -1.34 16.22 12.85
C PRO A 258 -2.75 16.20 12.24
N ARG A 259 -3.72 16.81 12.92
CA ARG A 259 -5.06 16.98 12.38
C ARG A 259 -5.00 17.80 11.08
N PRO A 260 -5.53 17.31 9.97
CA PRO A 260 -5.55 18.06 8.73
C PRO A 260 -6.33 19.38 8.92
N THR A 261 -5.72 20.50 8.58
CA THR A 261 -6.37 21.82 8.58
C THR A 261 -7.10 22.09 7.26
N ASP A 262 -6.57 21.55 6.15
CA ASP A 262 -7.17 21.65 4.82
C ASP A 262 -7.09 20.30 4.12
N PRO A 263 -8.22 19.71 3.71
CA PRO A 263 -8.23 18.46 2.95
C PRO A 263 -7.41 18.54 1.64
N ASP A 264 -7.35 19.69 0.97
CA ASP A 264 -6.65 19.83 -0.31
C ASP A 264 -5.15 19.65 -0.20
N ASP A 265 -4.55 20.07 0.92
CA ASP A 265 -3.11 19.96 1.17
C ASP A 265 -2.74 18.62 1.87
N THR A 266 -3.76 17.84 2.28
CA THR A 266 -3.55 16.60 3.01
C THR A 266 -3.19 15.47 2.07
N ALA A 267 -2.22 14.63 2.48
CA ALA A 267 -1.89 13.42 1.74
C ALA A 267 -3.09 12.46 1.70
N LEU A 268 -3.32 11.85 0.54
CA LEU A 268 -4.49 10.97 0.34
C LEU A 268 -4.60 9.86 1.38
N ARG A 269 -3.47 9.28 1.79
CA ARG A 269 -3.46 8.20 2.78
C ARG A 269 -3.81 8.65 4.19
N ASP A 270 -3.61 9.93 4.51
CA ASP A 270 -3.83 10.50 5.84
C ASP A 270 -5.28 11.03 5.99
N LEU A 271 -6.05 11.03 4.90
CA LEU A 271 -7.47 11.38 4.92
C LEU A 271 -8.32 10.23 5.46
N THR A 272 -9.38 10.60 6.16
CA THR A 272 -10.47 9.69 6.45
C THR A 272 -11.47 9.73 5.29
N PHE A 273 -11.88 8.56 4.79
CA PHE A 273 -12.92 8.46 3.77
C PHE A 273 -14.12 7.70 4.33
N VAL A 274 -15.32 8.11 3.91
CA VAL A 274 -16.56 7.35 4.05
C VAL A 274 -17.04 7.01 2.66
N VAL A 275 -16.98 5.73 2.34
CA VAL A 275 -17.42 5.20 1.04
C VAL A 275 -18.82 4.68 1.21
N PHE A 276 -19.77 5.17 0.41
CA PHE A 276 -21.16 4.80 0.54
C PHE A 276 -21.81 4.50 -0.82
N ASP A 277 -22.93 3.81 -0.73
CA ASP A 277 -23.80 3.50 -1.86
C ASP A 277 -25.25 3.43 -1.37
N GLY A 278 -26.22 3.69 -2.25
CA GLY A 278 -27.64 3.69 -1.94
C GLY A 278 -28.47 2.88 -2.90
N GLU A 279 -29.35 1.99 -2.37
CA GLU A 279 -30.39 1.35 -3.17
C GLU A 279 -31.67 2.19 -3.15
N THR A 280 -32.34 2.29 -4.30
CA THR A 280 -33.43 3.25 -4.49
C THR A 280 -34.64 2.63 -5.18
N THR A 281 -35.79 3.29 -5.06
CA THR A 281 -37.02 2.90 -5.78
C THR A 281 -36.96 3.18 -7.28
N GLY A 282 -35.94 3.92 -7.76
CA GLY A 282 -35.75 4.27 -9.16
C GLY A 282 -34.59 5.25 -9.37
N LEU A 283 -34.36 5.65 -10.61
CA LEU A 283 -33.16 6.38 -11.01
C LEU A 283 -33.32 7.91 -11.00
N ASN A 284 -34.43 8.43 -10.54
CA ASN A 284 -34.68 9.89 -10.55
C ASN A 284 -34.66 10.45 -9.12
N PRO A 285 -33.56 11.10 -8.66
CA PRO A 285 -33.46 11.65 -7.30
C PRO A 285 -34.53 12.65 -6.91
N ALA A 286 -35.23 13.29 -7.88
CA ALA A 286 -36.29 14.20 -7.60
C ALA A 286 -37.65 13.52 -7.32
N LYS A 287 -37.80 12.23 -7.69
CA LYS A 287 -39.07 11.50 -7.62
C LYS A 287 -38.99 10.20 -6.85
N ASP A 288 -37.81 9.58 -6.83
CA ASP A 288 -37.56 8.28 -6.24
C ASP A 288 -37.00 8.44 -4.82
N ASP A 289 -36.99 7.35 -4.06
CA ASP A 289 -36.61 7.36 -2.65
C ASP A 289 -35.62 6.27 -2.35
N VAL A 290 -34.76 6.46 -1.33
CA VAL A 290 -33.80 5.50 -0.85
C VAL A 290 -34.51 4.38 -0.09
N VAL A 291 -34.08 3.13 -0.29
CA VAL A 291 -34.58 1.93 0.40
C VAL A 291 -33.51 1.22 1.22
N GLN A 292 -32.23 1.48 0.93
CA GLN A 292 -31.08 1.05 1.75
C GLN A 292 -29.95 2.05 1.60
N LEU A 293 -29.20 2.28 2.67
CA LEU A 293 -27.96 3.04 2.66
C LEU A 293 -26.86 2.17 3.29
N GLY A 294 -25.79 1.94 2.54
CA GLY A 294 -24.62 1.18 2.98
C GLY A 294 -23.37 2.06 2.95
N ALA A 295 -22.51 1.97 3.97
CA ALA A 295 -21.24 2.66 3.97
C ALA A 295 -20.18 1.95 4.81
N VAL A 296 -18.90 2.22 4.49
CA VAL A 296 -17.73 1.77 5.22
C VAL A 296 -16.74 2.93 5.39
N ARG A 297 -15.90 2.86 6.42
CA ARG A 297 -14.88 3.88 6.69
C ARG A 297 -13.49 3.39 6.31
N ILE A 298 -12.67 4.32 5.83
CA ILE A 298 -11.25 4.12 5.54
C ILE A 298 -10.48 5.16 6.36
N VAL A 299 -9.51 4.70 7.15
CA VAL A 299 -8.57 5.53 7.91
C VAL A 299 -7.16 5.06 7.56
N ASN A 300 -6.22 5.99 7.35
CA ASN A 300 -4.85 5.68 6.98
C ASN A 300 -4.73 4.70 5.79
N GLY A 301 -5.59 4.88 4.78
CA GLY A 301 -5.62 4.04 3.59
C GLY A 301 -6.08 2.60 3.83
N ARG A 302 -6.74 2.29 4.96
CA ARG A 302 -7.26 0.95 5.31
C ARG A 302 -8.72 1.03 5.72
N MET A 303 -9.51 0.05 5.28
CA MET A 303 -10.88 -0.09 5.77
C MET A 303 -10.84 -0.43 7.27
N VAL A 304 -11.68 0.26 8.05
CA VAL A 304 -11.80 0.05 9.49
C VAL A 304 -12.76 -1.11 9.75
N PRO A 305 -12.29 -2.23 10.33
CA PRO A 305 -13.16 -3.37 10.62
C PRO A 305 -14.26 -2.99 11.62
N GLY A 306 -15.52 -3.31 11.28
CA GLY A 306 -16.66 -3.08 12.17
C GLY A 306 -17.27 -1.66 12.08
N GLU A 307 -16.61 -0.67 11.48
CA GLU A 307 -17.21 0.63 11.17
C GLU A 307 -17.98 0.54 9.86
N VAL A 308 -19.18 0.02 9.98
CA VAL A 308 -20.11 -0.25 8.88
C VAL A 308 -21.42 0.46 9.16
N PHE A 309 -21.95 1.13 8.17
CA PHE A 309 -23.30 1.67 8.17
C PHE A 309 -24.12 0.85 7.18
N ASP A 310 -25.12 0.09 7.67
CA ASP A 310 -25.99 -0.71 6.82
C ASP A 310 -27.41 -0.60 7.38
N THR A 311 -28.25 0.14 6.67
CA THR A 311 -29.59 0.47 7.18
C THR A 311 -30.61 0.43 6.06
N LEU A 312 -31.65 -0.39 6.23
CA LEU A 312 -32.86 -0.31 5.41
C LEU A 312 -33.59 0.99 5.72
N VAL A 313 -34.28 1.53 4.72
CA VAL A 313 -35.02 2.77 4.78
C VAL A 313 -36.45 2.53 4.32
N ASN A 314 -37.43 3.03 5.08
CA ASN A 314 -38.82 3.00 4.65
C ASN A 314 -39.08 4.17 3.68
N PRO A 315 -39.34 3.90 2.38
CA PRO A 315 -39.57 4.95 1.40
C PRO A 315 -40.96 5.62 1.54
N GLY A 316 -41.83 5.13 2.44
CA GLY A 316 -43.19 5.63 2.62
C GLY A 316 -44.13 5.35 1.43
N ARG A 317 -43.71 4.52 0.48
CA ARG A 317 -44.47 4.11 -0.71
C ARG A 317 -44.06 2.74 -1.21
N PRO A 318 -44.89 2.08 -2.05
CA PRO A 318 -44.50 0.78 -2.62
C PRO A 318 -43.26 0.85 -3.46
N ILE A 319 -42.39 -0.16 -3.33
CA ILE A 319 -41.18 -0.33 -4.13
C ILE A 319 -41.55 -0.94 -5.49
N PRO A 320 -41.15 -0.34 -6.62
CA PRO A 320 -41.43 -0.91 -7.93
C PRO A 320 -40.78 -2.30 -8.08
N ALA A 321 -41.51 -3.23 -8.68
CA ALA A 321 -41.03 -4.60 -8.89
C ALA A 321 -39.74 -4.67 -9.72
N THR A 322 -39.50 -3.67 -10.58
CA THR A 322 -38.25 -3.54 -11.35
C THR A 322 -37.05 -3.25 -10.46
N SER A 323 -37.23 -2.41 -9.44
CA SER A 323 -36.17 -2.07 -8.45
C SER A 323 -35.91 -3.26 -7.51
N THR A 324 -36.97 -3.89 -6.97
CA THR A 324 -36.87 -5.12 -6.17
C THR A 324 -36.12 -6.24 -6.93
N LYS A 325 -36.31 -6.34 -8.23
CA LYS A 325 -35.59 -7.33 -9.04
C LYS A 325 -34.08 -7.09 -9.09
N VAL A 326 -33.64 -5.85 -8.93
CA VAL A 326 -32.20 -5.46 -8.94
C VAL A 326 -31.56 -5.72 -7.57
N HIS A 327 -32.11 -5.09 -6.50
CA HIS A 327 -31.50 -5.10 -5.16
C HIS A 327 -32.14 -6.10 -4.18
N GLY A 328 -33.23 -6.78 -4.56
CA GLY A 328 -33.87 -7.81 -3.73
C GLY A 328 -34.71 -7.28 -2.55
N ILE A 329 -34.74 -5.96 -2.30
CA ILE A 329 -35.46 -5.37 -1.16
C ILE A 329 -36.96 -5.32 -1.49
N THR A 330 -37.79 -5.81 -0.56
CA THR A 330 -39.26 -5.85 -0.69
C THR A 330 -39.92 -4.87 0.30
N ASP A 331 -41.18 -4.55 0.05
CA ASP A 331 -42.00 -3.69 0.93
C ASP A 331 -42.02 -4.22 2.38
N ASP A 332 -42.12 -5.54 2.56
CA ASP A 332 -42.14 -6.17 3.89
C ASP A 332 -40.84 -5.94 4.66
N MET A 333 -39.70 -5.92 3.97
CA MET A 333 -38.39 -5.72 4.60
C MET A 333 -38.22 -4.30 5.14
N VAL A 334 -38.82 -3.32 4.50
CA VAL A 334 -38.68 -1.90 4.87
C VAL A 334 -39.85 -1.37 5.70
N ALA A 335 -40.88 -2.18 5.94
CA ALA A 335 -42.14 -1.75 6.60
C ALA A 335 -41.90 -1.14 8.00
N THR A 336 -40.91 -1.68 8.76
CA THR A 336 -40.55 -1.22 10.10
C THR A 336 -39.23 -0.45 10.14
N ALA A 337 -38.62 -0.21 8.98
CA ALA A 337 -37.37 0.53 8.89
C ALA A 337 -37.60 2.02 9.20
N PRO A 338 -36.56 2.73 9.69
CA PRO A 338 -36.63 4.17 9.91
C PRO A 338 -36.90 4.92 8.60
N ASP A 339 -37.38 6.13 8.69
CA ASP A 339 -37.51 7.03 7.53
C ASP A 339 -36.12 7.55 7.09
N PHE A 340 -36.06 8.11 5.87
CA PHE A 340 -34.79 8.57 5.33
C PHE A 340 -34.23 9.80 6.07
N THR A 341 -35.04 10.59 6.72
CA THR A 341 -34.62 11.77 7.50
C THR A 341 -33.73 11.31 8.68
N ASP A 342 -34.20 10.32 9.45
CA ASP A 342 -33.47 9.75 10.58
C ASP A 342 -32.18 9.08 10.11
N VAL A 343 -32.25 8.28 9.04
CA VAL A 343 -31.06 7.62 8.47
C VAL A 343 -30.04 8.64 7.96
N CYS A 344 -30.50 9.72 7.32
CA CYS A 344 -29.66 10.80 6.82
C CYS A 344 -28.92 11.54 7.95
N GLN A 345 -29.57 11.79 9.09
CA GLN A 345 -28.92 12.38 10.27
C GLN A 345 -27.84 11.48 10.86
N ARG A 346 -28.12 10.19 11.00
CA ARG A 346 -27.15 9.19 11.49
C ARG A 346 -25.99 9.04 10.52
N PHE A 347 -26.26 9.03 9.22
CA PHE A 347 -25.21 8.96 8.19
C PHE A 347 -24.36 10.24 8.17
N HIS A 348 -24.98 11.43 8.33
CA HIS A 348 -24.24 12.68 8.47
C HIS A 348 -23.24 12.62 9.62
N HIS A 349 -23.65 12.07 10.79
CA HIS A 349 -22.71 11.86 11.89
C HIS A 349 -21.60 10.87 11.52
N PHE A 350 -21.94 9.74 10.88
CA PHE A 350 -20.96 8.72 10.44
C PHE A 350 -19.94 9.28 9.44
N ALA A 351 -20.35 10.20 8.57
CA ALA A 351 -19.52 10.85 7.55
C ALA A 351 -18.78 12.11 8.04
N ARG A 352 -18.99 12.54 9.29
CA ARG A 352 -18.38 13.78 9.81
C ARG A 352 -16.86 13.70 9.71
N ASP A 353 -16.22 14.83 9.34
CA ASP A 353 -14.77 14.98 9.22
C ASP A 353 -14.11 14.04 8.18
N ALA A 354 -14.87 13.48 7.26
CA ALA A 354 -14.38 12.57 6.22
C ALA A 354 -14.63 13.13 4.81
N VAL A 355 -13.84 12.66 3.85
CA VAL A 355 -14.16 12.79 2.43
C VAL A 355 -15.20 11.75 2.08
N ILE A 356 -16.33 12.16 1.54
CA ILE A 356 -17.38 11.26 1.06
C ILE A 356 -16.99 10.71 -0.31
N VAL A 357 -17.12 9.40 -0.47
CA VAL A 357 -16.77 8.70 -1.71
C VAL A 357 -17.95 7.86 -2.17
N ALA A 358 -18.25 7.90 -3.46
CA ALA A 358 -19.21 7.00 -4.09
C ALA A 358 -18.81 6.68 -5.53
N HIS A 359 -19.45 5.68 -6.11
CA HIS A 359 -19.31 5.37 -7.52
C HIS A 359 -20.45 6.02 -8.31
N ASN A 360 -20.17 7.09 -9.06
CA ASN A 360 -21.16 8.04 -9.61
C ASN A 360 -21.79 8.91 -8.50
N ALA A 361 -20.94 9.50 -7.66
CA ALA A 361 -21.32 10.27 -6.47
C ALA A 361 -22.44 11.32 -6.69
N PRO A 362 -22.58 12.03 -7.83
CA PRO A 362 -23.67 12.97 -8.02
C PRO A 362 -25.06 12.35 -7.88
N PHE A 363 -25.23 11.08 -8.23
CA PHE A 363 -26.51 10.37 -8.12
C PHE A 363 -26.89 10.18 -6.65
N ASP A 364 -26.04 9.56 -5.87
CA ASP A 364 -26.32 9.25 -4.45
C ASP A 364 -26.38 10.51 -3.59
N MET A 365 -25.47 11.45 -3.84
CA MET A 365 -25.48 12.75 -3.15
C MET A 365 -26.74 13.56 -3.40
N ALA A 366 -27.40 13.41 -4.55
CA ALA A 366 -28.64 14.13 -4.83
C ALA A 366 -29.77 13.71 -3.88
N PHE A 367 -29.86 12.43 -3.49
CA PHE A 367 -30.82 11.96 -2.48
C PHE A 367 -30.48 12.52 -1.09
N LEU A 368 -29.19 12.45 -0.71
CA LEU A 368 -28.74 12.99 0.58
C LEU A 368 -29.01 14.49 0.71
N HIS A 369 -28.65 15.28 -0.31
CA HIS A 369 -28.90 16.74 -0.28
C HIS A 369 -30.37 17.09 -0.24
N ARG A 370 -31.22 16.33 -0.96
CA ARG A 370 -32.67 16.53 -0.91
C ARG A 370 -33.23 16.33 0.51
N GLU A 371 -32.73 15.36 1.23
CA GLU A 371 -33.25 14.99 2.56
C GLU A 371 -32.59 15.76 3.69
N ALA A 372 -31.32 16.14 3.55
CA ALA A 372 -30.53 16.83 4.57
C ALA A 372 -31.24 18.09 5.12
N GLY A 373 -31.84 18.89 4.23
CA GLY A 373 -32.57 20.08 4.61
C GLY A 373 -33.79 19.82 5.53
N LYS A 374 -34.44 18.66 5.40
CA LYS A 374 -35.56 18.26 6.27
C LYS A 374 -35.06 17.84 7.65
N GLY A 375 -33.90 17.14 7.69
CA GLY A 375 -33.24 16.68 8.91
C GLY A 375 -32.44 17.75 9.64
N GLY A 376 -32.35 18.98 9.10
CA GLY A 376 -31.56 20.05 9.71
C GLY A 376 -30.05 19.83 9.69
N VAL A 377 -29.55 19.00 8.76
CA VAL A 377 -28.12 18.72 8.55
C VAL A 377 -27.68 19.20 7.16
N THR A 378 -26.37 19.41 6.97
CA THR A 378 -25.78 19.81 5.69
C THR A 378 -24.53 18.99 5.43
N PHE A 379 -24.42 18.43 4.23
CA PHE A 379 -23.22 17.70 3.81
C PHE A 379 -22.27 18.67 3.12
N ASP A 380 -21.34 19.23 3.90
CA ASP A 380 -20.27 20.12 3.40
C ASP A 380 -18.96 19.35 3.16
N ASN A 381 -19.03 18.04 3.22
CA ASN A 381 -17.88 17.16 3.04
C ASN A 381 -17.30 17.31 1.64
N PRO A 382 -15.96 17.27 1.48
CA PRO A 382 -15.34 17.04 0.18
C PRO A 382 -15.84 15.73 -0.43
N ILE A 383 -16.08 15.71 -1.73
CA ILE A 383 -16.60 14.55 -2.45
C ILE A 383 -15.55 14.01 -3.42
N LEU A 384 -15.38 12.71 -3.45
CA LEU A 384 -14.54 11.97 -4.37
C LEU A 384 -15.38 10.96 -5.15
N ASP A 385 -15.28 10.97 -6.48
CA ASP A 385 -16.00 10.06 -7.36
C ASP A 385 -15.08 9.04 -7.99
N THR A 386 -15.35 7.75 -7.77
CA THR A 386 -14.49 6.67 -8.29
C THR A 386 -14.63 6.45 -9.79
N VAL A 387 -15.72 6.92 -10.44
CA VAL A 387 -15.83 6.97 -11.92
C VAL A 387 -14.78 7.93 -12.47
N HIS A 388 -14.67 9.13 -11.90
CA HIS A 388 -13.64 10.10 -12.28
C HIS A 388 -12.22 9.58 -11.97
N LEU A 389 -12.00 8.96 -10.82
CA LEU A 389 -10.70 8.35 -10.50
C LEU A 389 -10.31 7.26 -11.50
N SER A 390 -11.28 6.42 -11.87
CA SER A 390 -11.09 5.41 -12.91
C SER A 390 -10.67 6.06 -14.25
N ALA A 391 -11.28 7.19 -14.61
CA ALA A 391 -10.93 7.92 -15.82
C ALA A 391 -9.53 8.55 -15.76
N VAL A 392 -9.12 9.10 -14.62
CA VAL A 392 -7.78 9.63 -14.39
C VAL A 392 -6.72 8.53 -14.57
N ILE A 393 -7.01 7.30 -14.10
CA ILE A 393 -6.04 6.22 -14.09
C ILE A 393 -6.05 5.42 -15.39
N PHE A 394 -7.21 5.08 -15.93
CA PHE A 394 -7.36 4.19 -17.08
C PHE A 394 -7.72 4.91 -18.39
N GLY A 395 -7.90 6.24 -18.34
CA GLY A 395 -8.24 7.07 -19.51
C GLY A 395 -9.75 7.14 -19.76
N GLY A 396 -10.21 8.26 -20.31
CA GLY A 396 -11.64 8.58 -20.47
C GLY A 396 -12.44 7.72 -21.45
N SER A 397 -11.80 6.87 -22.26
CA SER A 397 -12.45 5.95 -23.19
C SER A 397 -12.70 4.53 -22.62
N ALA A 398 -12.25 4.26 -21.40
CA ALA A 398 -12.46 2.99 -20.73
C ALA A 398 -13.90 2.84 -20.23
N ASN A 399 -14.35 1.60 -19.97
CA ASN A 399 -15.58 1.37 -19.23
C ASN A 399 -15.35 1.67 -17.75
N HIS A 400 -16.16 2.54 -17.15
CA HIS A 400 -16.01 3.01 -15.78
C HIS A 400 -17.12 2.51 -14.84
N THR A 401 -17.87 1.47 -15.21
CA THR A 401 -18.80 0.82 -14.27
C THR A 401 -18.05 0.20 -13.09
N LEU A 402 -18.70 0.05 -11.95
CA LEU A 402 -18.10 -0.54 -10.76
C LEU A 402 -17.57 -1.96 -11.05
N ASP A 403 -18.32 -2.80 -11.80
CA ASP A 403 -17.87 -4.11 -12.22
C ASP A 403 -16.57 -4.06 -13.03
N ALA A 404 -16.51 -3.17 -14.03
CA ALA A 404 -15.31 -3.03 -14.86
C ALA A 404 -14.10 -2.51 -14.07
N LEU A 405 -14.34 -1.70 -13.04
CA LEU A 405 -13.30 -1.22 -12.13
C LEU A 405 -12.81 -2.37 -11.23
N CYS A 406 -13.72 -3.12 -10.62
CA CYS A 406 -13.40 -4.29 -9.80
C CYS A 406 -12.62 -5.35 -10.58
N ASP A 407 -13.05 -5.67 -11.82
CA ASP A 407 -12.35 -6.63 -12.69
C ASP A 407 -10.90 -6.21 -12.94
N ARG A 408 -10.65 -4.91 -13.24
CA ARG A 408 -9.30 -4.39 -13.48
C ARG A 408 -8.41 -4.44 -12.24
N LEU A 409 -9.00 -4.27 -11.07
CA LEU A 409 -8.29 -4.27 -9.80
C LEU A 409 -8.25 -5.67 -9.15
N SER A 410 -8.84 -6.69 -9.80
CA SER A 410 -8.96 -8.05 -9.29
C SER A 410 -9.71 -8.13 -7.96
N ILE A 411 -10.71 -7.26 -7.76
CA ILE A 411 -11.59 -7.25 -6.61
C ILE A 411 -12.73 -8.24 -6.86
N VAL A 412 -12.90 -9.20 -5.96
CA VAL A 412 -13.92 -10.24 -6.06
C VAL A 412 -14.93 -10.07 -4.95
N LEU A 413 -16.13 -9.64 -5.29
CA LEU A 413 -17.25 -9.61 -4.35
C LEU A 413 -18.01 -10.93 -4.36
N PRO A 414 -18.40 -11.47 -3.19
CA PRO A 414 -19.36 -12.56 -3.13
C PRO A 414 -20.66 -12.18 -3.85
N GLY A 415 -21.18 -13.08 -4.70
CA GLY A 415 -22.34 -12.77 -5.55
C GLY A 415 -23.63 -12.39 -4.80
N ASN A 416 -23.73 -12.75 -3.52
CA ASN A 416 -24.84 -12.38 -2.64
C ASN A 416 -24.72 -10.95 -2.07
N LEU A 417 -23.57 -10.29 -2.22
CA LEU A 417 -23.34 -8.91 -1.77
C LEU A 417 -23.45 -7.89 -2.93
N ARG A 418 -23.44 -8.36 -4.19
CA ARG A 418 -23.68 -7.49 -5.35
C ARG A 418 -25.11 -6.99 -5.35
N HIS A 419 -25.29 -5.70 -5.69
CA HIS A 419 -26.56 -4.99 -5.65
C HIS A 419 -27.17 -4.97 -4.24
N THR A 420 -26.31 -4.87 -3.23
CA THR A 420 -26.68 -4.40 -1.89
C THR A 420 -25.88 -3.13 -1.62
N ALA A 421 -26.47 -2.14 -0.98
CA ALA A 421 -25.79 -0.86 -0.72
C ALA A 421 -24.44 -1.06 0.01
N LEU A 422 -24.39 -1.93 1.02
CA LEU A 422 -23.15 -2.23 1.72
C LEU A 422 -22.13 -2.96 0.84
N GLY A 423 -22.58 -3.90 -0.01
CA GLY A 423 -21.69 -4.65 -0.90
C GLY A 423 -21.03 -3.77 -1.93
N ASP A 424 -21.80 -2.89 -2.57
CA ASP A 424 -21.28 -1.98 -3.59
C ASP A 424 -20.45 -0.84 -2.98
N ALA A 425 -20.77 -0.36 -1.77
CA ALA A 425 -19.92 0.51 -0.97
C ALA A 425 -18.56 -0.15 -0.62
N THR A 426 -18.59 -1.44 -0.21
CA THR A 426 -17.37 -2.18 0.11
C THR A 426 -16.48 -2.36 -1.12
N ALA A 427 -17.05 -2.73 -2.27
CA ALA A 427 -16.32 -2.84 -3.54
C ALA A 427 -15.67 -1.52 -3.95
N THR A 428 -16.42 -0.44 -3.80
CA THR A 428 -15.95 0.92 -4.09
C THR A 428 -14.81 1.32 -3.14
N ALA A 429 -14.89 0.91 -1.87
CA ALA A 429 -13.85 1.15 -0.87
C ALA A 429 -12.57 0.36 -1.18
N GLU A 430 -12.69 -0.93 -1.51
CA GLU A 430 -11.54 -1.75 -1.93
C GLU A 430 -10.89 -1.18 -3.18
N ALA A 431 -11.70 -0.72 -4.15
CA ALA A 431 -11.19 -0.05 -5.35
C ALA A 431 -10.43 1.23 -4.98
N LEU A 432 -10.97 2.08 -4.11
CA LEU A 432 -10.27 3.29 -3.66
C LEU A 432 -8.93 2.94 -3.01
N VAL A 433 -8.91 2.01 -2.05
CA VAL A 433 -7.66 1.58 -1.37
C VAL A 433 -6.61 1.08 -2.36
N ALA A 434 -7.04 0.31 -3.38
CA ALA A 434 -6.14 -0.17 -4.43
C ALA A 434 -5.63 0.96 -5.35
N LEU A 435 -6.41 2.04 -5.55
CA LEU A 435 -6.05 3.16 -6.41
C LEU A 435 -5.14 4.19 -5.71
N LEU A 436 -5.17 4.33 -4.39
CA LEU A 436 -4.33 5.29 -3.65
C LEU A 436 -2.84 5.17 -3.99
N PRO A 437 -2.19 4.00 -3.90
CA PRO A 437 -0.77 3.88 -4.25
C PRO A 437 -0.49 4.13 -5.74
N VAL A 438 -1.46 3.87 -6.63
CA VAL A 438 -1.32 4.14 -8.07
C VAL A 438 -1.33 5.64 -8.35
N LEU A 439 -2.17 6.40 -7.65
CA LEU A 439 -2.21 7.87 -7.72
C LEU A 439 -0.90 8.46 -7.21
N GLU A 440 -0.43 8.03 -6.04
CA GLU A 440 0.85 8.46 -5.46
C GLU A 440 2.03 8.21 -6.41
N ALA A 441 2.09 7.02 -7.02
CA ALA A 441 3.13 6.68 -8.00
C ALA A 441 3.11 7.57 -9.25
N ARG A 442 1.97 8.21 -9.56
CA ARG A 442 1.82 9.20 -10.63
C ARG A 442 2.10 10.64 -10.18
N GLY A 443 2.51 10.84 -8.93
CA GLY A 443 2.76 12.17 -8.35
C GLY A 443 1.47 12.90 -7.92
N ILE A 444 0.34 12.19 -7.81
CA ILE A 444 -0.94 12.72 -7.35
C ILE A 444 -1.10 12.25 -5.90
N GLY A 445 -0.48 12.96 -4.96
CA GLY A 445 -0.38 12.55 -3.56
C GLY A 445 -1.34 13.25 -2.62
N THR A 446 -1.97 14.39 -3.01
CA THR A 446 -2.90 15.14 -2.16
C THR A 446 -4.29 15.20 -2.76
N PHE A 447 -5.29 15.49 -1.91
CA PHE A 447 -6.68 15.61 -2.36
C PHE A 447 -6.87 16.73 -3.40
N GLY A 448 -6.23 17.88 -3.21
CA GLY A 448 -6.28 18.99 -4.17
C GLY A 448 -5.74 18.61 -5.54
N GLN A 449 -4.65 17.81 -5.59
CA GLN A 449 -4.12 17.29 -6.84
C GLN A 449 -5.09 16.33 -7.53
N VAL A 450 -5.72 15.41 -6.77
CA VAL A 450 -6.76 14.51 -7.30
C VAL A 450 -7.92 15.31 -7.87
N ARG A 451 -8.43 16.30 -7.12
CA ARG A 451 -9.54 17.15 -7.55
C ARG A 451 -9.21 17.90 -8.84
N ALA A 452 -7.99 18.41 -8.97
CA ALA A 452 -7.54 19.09 -10.18
C ALA A 452 -7.47 18.14 -11.40
N GLU A 453 -7.03 16.89 -11.19
CA GLU A 453 -7.02 15.89 -12.26
C GLU A 453 -8.46 15.45 -12.65
N MET A 454 -9.34 15.21 -11.68
CA MET A 454 -10.74 14.86 -11.93
C MET A 454 -11.47 15.93 -12.73
N GLN A 455 -11.21 17.21 -12.49
CA GLN A 455 -11.82 18.32 -13.25
C GLN A 455 -11.52 18.25 -14.75
N LYS A 456 -10.36 17.72 -15.15
CA LYS A 456 -10.01 17.51 -16.58
C LYS A 456 -10.91 16.46 -17.24
N HIS A 457 -11.49 15.56 -16.45
CA HIS A 457 -12.35 14.46 -16.89
C HIS A 457 -13.85 14.72 -16.59
N SER A 458 -14.23 15.91 -16.15
CA SER A 458 -15.59 16.29 -15.72
C SER A 458 -16.69 16.09 -16.79
N ARG A 459 -16.33 15.91 -18.06
CA ARG A 459 -17.25 15.63 -19.16
C ARG A 459 -17.73 14.18 -19.21
N ILE A 460 -17.05 13.26 -18.54
CA ILE A 460 -17.34 11.81 -18.63
C ILE A 460 -18.68 11.48 -18.00
N LEU A 461 -18.99 12.06 -16.83
CA LEU A 461 -20.29 11.86 -16.17
C LEU A 461 -21.49 12.46 -16.93
N LYS A 462 -21.25 13.46 -17.79
CA LYS A 462 -22.33 14.05 -18.63
C LYS A 462 -22.68 13.21 -19.86
N LEU A 463 -21.94 12.15 -20.15
CA LEU A 463 -22.16 11.24 -21.27
C LEU A 463 -22.85 9.94 -20.86
N GLN A 464 -23.13 9.75 -19.57
CA GLN A 464 -23.82 8.57 -19.01
C GLN A 464 -25.27 8.85 -18.61
N ASP A 465 -25.77 10.11 -18.81
CA ASP A 465 -27.19 10.51 -18.64
C ASP A 465 -28.05 10.14 -19.87
#